data_15564e44b79c0d07f65df88073ef1262
#
_entry.id   15564e44b79c0d07f65df88073ef1262
#
_cell.length_a   1.000
_cell.length_b   1.000
_cell.length_c   1.000
_cell.angle_alpha   90.00
_cell.angle_beta   90.00
_cell.angle_gamma   90.00
#
_symmetry.space_group_name_H-M   'P 1'
#
loop_
_entity.id
_entity.type
_entity.pdbx_description
1 polymer ?
#
loop_
_entity_poly.entity_id
_entity_poly.type
_entity_poly.pdbx_seq_one_letter_code
_entity_poly.pdbx_strand_id
1 'polypeptide(L)'
;AKTDTSKSPQPAASSAKPAAAAAKSYGAGARSDRKFSGKGDYGSYRKQQSQDPDVFYGRNCEADIVKIEALEEGTGECCIHGQVIALEDRELRSGKFIITGAITDFTDTIMFKLFVSPDDRGPLLDELQKGKFYIIKGVPMYDSYSKEITFSSVAGIKPANDFREKRMDNALEKRVELHLHTTMSAMDALTKTGEAVKRAAGWG
;
A
#
# COMPACT_ATOMS: atom_id res chain seq x y z
N ALA A 1 10.40 -65.05 -7.70
CA ALA A 1 10.12 -65.24 -9.15
C ALA A 1 9.65 -63.94 -9.77
N LYS A 2 10.46 -63.45 -10.75
CA LYS A 2 10.15 -62.63 -11.92
C LYS A 2 9.31 -61.34 -11.70
N THR A 3 9.93 -60.17 -11.64
CA THR A 3 10.15 -59.12 -12.68
C THR A 3 9.02 -59.02 -13.73
N ASP A 4 8.36 -57.88 -13.77
CA ASP A 4 8.00 -57.30 -15.10
C ASP A 4 7.99 -55.77 -15.02
N THR A 5 8.73 -55.23 -15.99
CA THR A 5 8.99 -53.83 -16.28
C THR A 5 7.94 -53.35 -17.27
N SER A 6 7.19 -52.27 -17.02
CA SER A 6 6.40 -51.63 -18.06
C SER A 6 6.81 -50.20 -18.25
N LYS A 7 7.32 -49.98 -19.41
CA LYS A 7 7.86 -48.84 -20.11
C LYS A 7 6.73 -47.91 -20.57
N SER A 8 6.73 -46.66 -20.20
CA SER A 8 5.84 -45.62 -20.75
C SER A 8 6.36 -45.14 -22.12
N PRO A 9 5.50 -44.81 -23.07
CA PRO A 9 5.92 -44.25 -24.35
C PRO A 9 5.99 -42.73 -24.31
N GLN A 10 7.07 -42.19 -24.87
CA GLN A 10 7.23 -40.80 -25.25
C GLN A 10 6.40 -40.47 -26.49
N PRO A 11 5.78 -39.27 -26.61
CA PRO A 11 5.29 -38.78 -27.89
C PRO A 11 6.34 -38.03 -28.68
N ALA A 12 6.38 -38.33 -29.97
CA ALA A 12 7.30 -37.84 -30.98
C ALA A 12 7.13 -36.35 -31.29
N ALA A 13 8.26 -35.70 -31.59
CA ALA A 13 8.35 -34.36 -32.17
C ALA A 13 7.89 -34.39 -33.63
N SER A 14 6.96 -33.50 -33.98
CA SER A 14 6.65 -33.20 -35.39
C SER A 14 7.13 -31.78 -35.71
N SER A 15 8.11 -31.75 -36.59
CA SER A 15 8.62 -30.55 -37.25
C SER A 15 7.69 -30.13 -38.37
N ALA A 16 7.15 -28.93 -38.33
CA ALA A 16 6.57 -28.29 -39.51
C ALA A 16 7.00 -26.82 -39.57
N LYS A 17 7.78 -26.54 -40.60
CA LYS A 17 8.19 -25.20 -41.04
C LYS A 17 7.10 -24.64 -41.94
N PRO A 18 6.56 -23.42 -41.73
CA PRO A 18 5.79 -22.77 -42.79
C PRO A 18 6.62 -21.79 -43.60
N ALA A 19 6.18 -21.69 -44.83
CA ALA A 19 6.73 -21.03 -46.00
C ALA A 19 6.76 -19.50 -45.88
N ALA A 20 7.69 -18.92 -46.63
CA ALA A 20 7.84 -17.50 -46.91
C ALA A 20 6.64 -16.92 -47.66
N ALA A 21 6.15 -15.76 -47.22
CA ALA A 21 5.24 -14.90 -47.97
C ALA A 21 5.68 -13.44 -47.94
N ALA A 22 6.09 -12.99 -49.13
CA ALA A 22 5.99 -11.67 -49.77
C ALA A 22 6.27 -10.40 -48.92
N ALA A 23 7.42 -9.81 -49.18
CA ALA A 23 7.73 -8.40 -48.94
C ALA A 23 6.84 -7.48 -49.79
N LYS A 24 6.10 -6.57 -49.18
CA LYS A 24 5.55 -5.37 -49.82
C LYS A 24 6.36 -4.17 -49.33
N SER A 25 7.10 -3.60 -50.28
CA SER A 25 7.75 -2.31 -50.13
C SER A 25 6.74 -1.19 -50.02
N TYR A 26 6.79 -0.40 -48.92
CA TYR A 26 6.12 0.90 -48.84
C TYR A 26 7.16 2.00 -48.65
N GLY A 27 6.96 3.07 -49.42
CA GLY A 27 7.84 4.15 -49.74
C GLY A 27 8.42 4.95 -48.59
N ALA A 28 9.55 5.55 -48.91
CA ALA A 28 10.23 6.54 -48.10
C ALA A 28 9.35 7.78 -47.83
N GLY A 29 8.86 7.90 -46.62
CA GLY A 29 8.25 9.10 -46.12
C GLY A 29 9.21 9.83 -45.19
N ALA A 30 9.36 11.12 -45.39
CA ALA A 30 10.30 12.04 -44.79
C ALA A 30 10.36 11.88 -43.22
N ARG A 31 11.60 11.74 -42.74
CA ARG A 31 11.92 11.83 -41.30
C ARG A 31 11.69 13.29 -40.86
N SER A 32 10.60 13.56 -40.18
CA SER A 32 10.50 14.74 -39.33
C SER A 32 11.20 14.41 -38.02
N ASP A 33 12.34 15.06 -37.77
CA ASP A 33 13.00 15.07 -36.47
C ASP A 33 12.10 15.71 -35.41
N ARG A 34 11.19 14.95 -34.87
CA ARG A 34 10.55 15.30 -33.58
C ARG A 34 11.53 14.89 -32.49
N LYS A 35 12.35 15.86 -32.06
CA LYS A 35 13.01 15.79 -30.76
C LYS A 35 11.95 15.51 -29.72
N PHE A 36 11.89 14.27 -29.26
CA PHE A 36 11.14 13.88 -28.07
C PHE A 36 11.90 14.42 -26.85
N SER A 37 11.71 15.71 -26.58
CA SER A 37 12.12 16.34 -25.35
C SER A 37 11.11 15.93 -24.27
N GLY A 38 11.13 14.67 -23.92
CA GLY A 38 10.39 14.12 -22.79
C GLY A 38 11.09 14.47 -21.48
N LYS A 39 11.16 15.75 -21.16
CA LYS A 39 11.34 16.20 -19.80
C LYS A 39 9.98 16.00 -19.14
N GLY A 40 9.71 14.79 -18.67
CA GLY A 40 8.59 14.49 -17.80
C GLY A 40 8.73 15.40 -16.59
N ASP A 41 7.88 16.40 -16.55
CA ASP A 41 7.76 17.34 -15.45
C ASP A 41 7.08 16.64 -14.26
N TYR A 42 7.80 15.71 -13.62
CA TYR A 42 7.42 15.12 -12.34
C TYR A 42 7.56 16.10 -11.16
N GLY A 43 7.96 17.33 -11.44
CA GLY A 43 8.19 18.37 -10.42
C GLY A 43 7.03 19.33 -10.21
N SER A 44 5.96 19.29 -11.03
CA SER A 44 4.91 20.30 -10.95
C SER A 44 3.69 19.93 -10.08
N TYR A 45 3.66 18.74 -9.50
CA TYR A 45 2.58 18.35 -8.56
C TYR A 45 2.57 19.14 -7.24
N ARG A 46 3.62 19.92 -6.99
CA ARG A 46 3.84 20.67 -5.75
C ARG A 46 3.05 21.99 -5.65
N LYS A 47 2.34 22.43 -6.67
CA LYS A 47 1.73 23.79 -6.71
C LYS A 47 0.23 23.87 -6.47
N GLN A 48 -0.47 22.77 -6.32
CA GLN A 48 -1.84 22.83 -5.80
C GLN A 48 -1.79 22.49 -4.31
N GLN A 49 -1.44 23.52 -3.51
CA GLN A 49 -1.66 23.43 -2.07
C GLN A 49 -3.15 23.14 -1.84
N SER A 50 -3.40 22.13 -1.03
CA SER A 50 -4.72 21.79 -0.54
C SER A 50 -5.38 23.02 0.07
N GLN A 51 -6.69 23.20 -0.16
CA GLN A 51 -7.49 24.19 0.56
C GLN A 51 -7.86 23.69 1.97
N ASP A 52 -7.71 22.38 2.21
CA ASP A 52 -7.91 21.75 3.50
C ASP A 52 -6.60 21.90 4.32
N PRO A 53 -6.63 22.64 5.45
CA PRO A 53 -5.45 22.90 6.27
C PRO A 53 -4.86 21.62 6.91
N ASP A 54 -5.66 20.55 7.02
CA ASP A 54 -5.22 19.29 7.60
C ASP A 54 -4.42 18.42 6.61
N VAL A 55 -4.44 18.75 5.31
CA VAL A 55 -3.66 18.02 4.31
C VAL A 55 -2.21 18.50 4.32
N PHE A 56 -1.30 17.69 4.81
CA PHE A 56 0.12 18.03 4.87
C PHE A 56 0.91 17.59 3.62
N TYR A 57 0.32 16.75 2.76
CA TYR A 57 0.94 16.34 1.50
C TYR A 57 -0.07 16.33 0.36
N GLY A 58 0.26 16.99 -0.74
CA GLY A 58 -0.46 16.91 -2.01
C GLY A 58 -1.77 17.67 -2.05
N ARG A 59 -2.81 17.04 -2.60
CA ARG A 59 -4.15 17.61 -2.87
C ARG A 59 -5.17 17.17 -1.84
N ASN A 60 -6.35 17.85 -1.83
CA ASN A 60 -7.48 17.49 -0.96
C ASN A 60 -7.86 16.00 -1.05
N CYS A 61 -8.16 15.40 0.09
CA CYS A 61 -8.59 14.01 0.21
C CYS A 61 -10.12 13.91 0.21
N GLU A 62 -10.77 14.36 -0.87
CA GLU A 62 -12.24 14.45 -1.00
C GLU A 62 -12.85 13.30 -1.84
N ALA A 63 -12.13 12.23 -2.07
CA ALA A 63 -12.67 11.05 -2.76
C ALA A 63 -13.35 10.10 -1.77
N ASP A 64 -14.16 9.18 -2.30
CA ASP A 64 -14.81 8.14 -1.50
C ASP A 64 -13.77 7.28 -0.78
N ILE A 65 -14.06 6.97 0.49
CA ILE A 65 -13.23 6.06 1.28
C ILE A 65 -13.60 4.63 0.90
N VAL A 66 -12.63 3.91 0.34
CA VAL A 66 -12.78 2.51 -0.07
C VAL A 66 -11.98 1.63 0.89
N LYS A 67 -12.53 0.46 1.24
CA LYS A 67 -11.81 -0.54 2.02
C LYS A 67 -10.68 -1.15 1.19
N ILE A 68 -9.57 -1.46 1.85
CA ILE A 68 -8.39 -2.00 1.17
C ILE A 68 -8.70 -3.36 0.53
N GLU A 69 -9.49 -4.22 1.19
CA GLU A 69 -9.93 -5.52 0.65
C GLU A 69 -10.74 -5.42 -0.67
N ALA A 70 -11.35 -4.26 -0.92
CA ALA A 70 -12.18 -4.01 -2.12
C ALA A 70 -11.43 -3.29 -3.25
N LEU A 71 -10.12 -3.04 -3.08
CA LEU A 71 -9.33 -2.37 -4.10
C LEU A 71 -8.94 -3.33 -5.21
N GLU A 72 -9.24 -2.92 -6.44
CA GLU A 72 -8.90 -3.65 -7.66
C GLU A 72 -8.11 -2.76 -8.61
N GLU A 73 -7.40 -3.39 -9.56
CA GLU A 73 -6.80 -2.66 -10.67
C GLU A 73 -7.91 -1.98 -11.49
N GLY A 74 -7.85 -0.67 -11.60
CA GLY A 74 -8.88 0.11 -12.31
C GLY A 74 -9.93 0.78 -11.41
N THR A 75 -9.84 0.63 -10.08
CA THR A 75 -10.73 1.33 -9.12
C THR A 75 -10.73 2.86 -9.31
N GLY A 76 -9.70 3.42 -9.97
CA GLY A 76 -9.59 4.86 -10.16
C GLY A 76 -9.04 5.60 -8.94
N GLU A 77 -9.20 6.92 -8.90
CA GLU A 77 -8.74 7.73 -7.76
C GLU A 77 -9.70 7.58 -6.58
N CYS A 78 -9.20 7.08 -5.47
CA CYS A 78 -9.97 6.83 -4.24
C CYS A 78 -9.17 7.22 -3.00
N CYS A 79 -9.84 7.26 -1.84
CA CYS A 79 -9.22 7.42 -0.53
C CYS A 79 -9.25 6.11 0.24
N ILE A 80 -8.18 5.85 0.99
CA ILE A 80 -8.14 4.78 2.00
C ILE A 80 -7.94 5.42 3.37
N HIS A 81 -8.61 4.89 4.38
CA HIS A 81 -8.46 5.32 5.78
C HIS A 81 -7.87 4.17 6.58
N GLY A 82 -6.67 4.36 7.11
CA GLY A 82 -5.98 3.27 7.81
C GLY A 82 -4.87 3.73 8.73
N GLN A 83 -4.25 2.74 9.37
CA GLN A 83 -3.11 2.89 10.25
C GLN A 83 -1.81 2.57 9.48
N VAL A 84 -0.84 3.46 9.52
CA VAL A 84 0.50 3.20 8.98
C VAL A 84 1.24 2.23 9.90
N ILE A 85 1.55 1.03 9.39
CA ILE A 85 2.21 -0.04 10.16
C ILE A 85 3.70 -0.17 9.88
N ALA A 86 4.13 0.27 8.70
CA ALA A 86 5.55 0.31 8.34
C ALA A 86 5.84 1.59 7.56
N LEU A 87 7.05 2.11 7.72
CA LEU A 87 7.53 3.28 7.00
C LEU A 87 9.04 3.16 6.83
N GLU A 88 9.50 3.28 5.60
CA GLU A 88 10.90 3.23 5.22
C GLU A 88 11.20 4.34 4.22
N ASP A 89 12.35 4.96 4.33
CA ASP A 89 12.83 5.92 3.36
C ASP A 89 14.18 5.50 2.79
N ARG A 90 14.38 5.80 1.51
CA ARG A 90 15.63 5.49 0.82
C ARG A 90 15.96 6.59 -0.19
N GLU A 91 17.23 6.96 -0.22
CA GLU A 91 17.77 7.86 -1.23
C GLU A 91 17.94 7.15 -2.58
N LEU A 92 17.51 7.80 -3.64
CA LEU A 92 17.69 7.37 -5.02
C LEU A 92 18.95 7.99 -5.62
N ARG A 93 19.51 7.35 -6.64
CA ARG A 93 20.68 7.86 -7.38
C ARG A 93 20.46 9.26 -7.99
N SER A 94 19.22 9.69 -8.13
CA SER A 94 18.83 11.01 -8.62
C SER A 94 18.88 12.12 -7.55
N GLY A 95 19.25 11.80 -6.30
CA GLY A 95 19.21 12.73 -5.16
C GLY A 95 17.80 12.96 -4.60
N LYS A 96 16.79 12.27 -5.12
CA LYS A 96 15.41 12.26 -4.55
C LYS A 96 15.29 11.13 -3.54
N PHE A 97 14.30 11.23 -2.65
CA PHE A 97 13.95 10.18 -1.71
C PHE A 97 12.68 9.45 -2.15
N ILE A 98 12.66 8.14 -1.96
CA ILE A 98 11.46 7.34 -2.01
C ILE A 98 11.09 6.96 -0.57
N ILE A 99 9.87 7.30 -0.18
CA ILE A 99 9.28 6.86 1.08
C ILE A 99 8.29 5.76 0.73
N THR A 100 8.52 4.60 1.29
CA THR A 100 7.65 3.42 1.13
C THR A 100 6.99 3.14 2.45
N GLY A 101 5.69 3.00 2.47
CA GLY A 101 4.95 2.67 3.67
C GLY A 101 3.92 1.60 3.43
N ALA A 102 3.49 0.95 4.52
CA ALA A 102 2.36 0.05 4.53
C ALA A 102 1.25 0.63 5.40
N ILE A 103 0.03 0.64 4.89
CA ILE A 103 -1.16 1.10 5.58
C ILE A 103 -2.20 -0.02 5.62
N THR A 104 -2.87 -0.18 6.75
CA THR A 104 -3.92 -1.17 6.95
C THR A 104 -5.19 -0.51 7.49
N ASP A 105 -6.33 -0.95 6.99
CA ASP A 105 -7.65 -0.63 7.54
C ASP A 105 -8.22 -1.80 8.37
N PHE A 106 -7.39 -2.79 8.68
CA PHE A 106 -7.71 -4.04 9.38
C PHE A 106 -8.57 -5.03 8.59
N THR A 107 -8.92 -4.73 7.34
CA THR A 107 -9.45 -5.70 6.37
C THR A 107 -8.30 -6.31 5.58
N ASP A 108 -7.40 -5.45 5.09
CA ASP A 108 -6.18 -5.85 4.38
C ASP A 108 -5.09 -4.78 4.59
N THR A 109 -3.95 -4.94 3.90
CA THR A 109 -2.81 -4.02 3.94
C THR A 109 -2.33 -3.71 2.54
N ILE A 110 -2.11 -2.43 2.25
CA ILE A 110 -1.58 -1.99 0.96
C ILE A 110 -0.30 -1.17 1.13
N MET A 111 0.64 -1.35 0.22
CA MET A 111 1.85 -0.55 0.15
C MET A 111 1.60 0.75 -0.60
N PHE A 112 2.20 1.84 -0.12
CA PHE A 112 2.21 3.12 -0.84
C PHE A 112 3.63 3.62 -1.04
N LYS A 113 3.85 4.39 -2.12
CA LYS A 113 5.16 4.95 -2.48
C LYS A 113 5.03 6.44 -2.75
N LEU A 114 5.94 7.22 -2.15
CA LEU A 114 6.05 8.66 -2.32
C LEU A 114 7.43 9.02 -2.85
N PHE A 115 7.48 9.88 -3.85
CA PHE A 115 8.74 10.44 -4.35
C PHE A 115 8.84 11.89 -3.89
N VAL A 116 9.81 12.17 -3.04
CA VAL A 116 9.96 13.48 -2.41
C VAL A 116 11.33 14.08 -2.68
N SER A 117 11.40 15.41 -2.67
CA SER A 117 12.67 16.13 -2.75
C SER A 117 13.39 16.09 -1.38
N PRO A 118 14.72 16.31 -1.34
CA PRO A 118 15.46 16.36 -0.08
C PRO A 118 14.89 17.36 0.93
N ASP A 119 14.46 18.53 0.45
CA ASP A 119 13.89 19.60 1.26
C ASP A 119 12.57 19.23 1.93
N ASP A 120 11.77 18.39 1.27
CA ASP A 120 10.44 18.00 1.74
C ASP A 120 10.44 16.75 2.61
N ARG A 121 11.52 15.99 2.58
CA ARG A 121 11.64 14.74 3.32
C ARG A 121 11.47 14.92 4.82
N GLY A 122 12.17 15.86 5.42
CA GLY A 122 12.13 16.11 6.86
C GLY A 122 10.72 16.45 7.35
N PRO A 123 10.11 17.54 6.87
CA PRO A 123 8.75 17.92 7.24
C PRO A 123 7.71 16.82 7.01
N LEU A 124 7.85 16.03 5.94
CA LEU A 124 6.91 14.93 5.65
C LEU A 124 7.04 13.78 6.66
N LEU A 125 8.25 13.40 7.05
CA LEU A 125 8.49 12.33 8.03
C LEU A 125 8.12 12.74 9.47
N ASP A 126 8.16 14.04 9.77
CA ASP A 126 7.70 14.57 11.07
C ASP A 126 6.19 14.39 11.23
N GLU A 127 5.42 14.57 10.15
CA GLU A 127 3.96 14.40 10.14
C GLU A 127 3.55 12.93 9.93
N LEU A 128 4.20 12.24 8.98
CA LEU A 128 3.89 10.86 8.63
C LEU A 128 4.62 9.88 9.56
N GLN A 129 3.94 9.35 10.55
CA GLN A 129 4.53 8.49 11.58
C GLN A 129 3.89 7.11 11.63
N LYS A 130 4.71 6.11 11.89
CA LYS A 130 4.24 4.74 12.15
C LYS A 130 3.31 4.69 13.36
N GLY A 131 2.22 3.95 13.25
CA GLY A 131 1.23 3.76 14.30
C GLY A 131 0.10 4.77 14.31
N LYS A 132 0.22 5.88 13.60
CA LYS A 132 -0.84 6.89 13.44
C LYS A 132 -1.79 6.54 12.29
N PHE A 133 -2.97 7.16 12.32
CA PHE A 133 -4.01 6.99 11.32
C PHE A 133 -3.99 8.13 10.31
N TYR A 134 -4.21 7.78 9.04
CA TYR A 134 -4.23 8.73 7.93
C TYR A 134 -5.31 8.38 6.93
N ILE A 135 -5.76 9.40 6.20
CA ILE A 135 -6.47 9.23 4.95
C ILE A 135 -5.48 9.50 3.83
N ILE A 136 -5.27 8.50 2.99
CA ILE A 136 -4.39 8.58 1.82
C ILE A 136 -5.24 8.54 0.56
N LYS A 137 -5.10 9.57 -0.29
CA LYS A 137 -5.71 9.63 -1.60
C LYS A 137 -4.73 9.19 -2.66
N GLY A 138 -5.16 8.34 -3.57
CA GLY A 138 -4.31 7.87 -4.66
C GLY A 138 -5.05 6.98 -5.63
N VAL A 139 -4.28 6.38 -6.54
CA VAL A 139 -4.77 5.41 -7.51
C VAL A 139 -4.10 4.08 -7.23
N PRO A 140 -4.87 3.00 -6.97
CA PRO A 140 -4.32 1.67 -6.86
C PRO A 140 -3.86 1.19 -8.24
N MET A 141 -2.65 0.67 -8.31
CA MET A 141 -2.02 0.18 -9.54
C MET A 141 -1.31 -1.14 -9.26
N TYR A 142 -1.38 -2.05 -10.22
CA TYR A 142 -0.59 -3.28 -10.14
C TYR A 142 0.89 -2.98 -10.35
N ASP A 143 1.70 -3.33 -9.37
CA ASP A 143 3.15 -3.23 -9.44
C ASP A 143 3.74 -4.57 -9.91
N SER A 144 4.23 -4.60 -11.14
CA SER A 144 4.82 -5.80 -11.75
C SER A 144 6.06 -6.33 -11.02
N TYR A 145 6.71 -5.50 -10.20
CA TYR A 145 7.87 -5.90 -9.42
C TYR A 145 7.48 -6.64 -8.14
N SER A 146 6.55 -6.09 -7.36
CA SER A 146 6.02 -6.73 -6.14
C SER A 146 4.95 -7.77 -6.45
N LYS A 147 4.35 -7.74 -7.66
CA LYS A 147 3.20 -8.56 -8.09
C LYS A 147 1.94 -8.35 -7.23
N GLU A 148 1.78 -7.16 -6.72
CA GLU A 148 0.70 -6.77 -5.83
C GLU A 148 0.12 -5.42 -6.24
N ILE A 149 -1.10 -5.14 -5.79
CA ILE A 149 -1.70 -3.81 -5.95
C ILE A 149 -1.03 -2.87 -4.94
N THR A 150 -0.57 -1.72 -5.42
CA THR A 150 0.08 -0.70 -4.59
C THR A 150 -0.49 0.68 -4.90
N PHE A 151 -0.46 1.58 -3.92
CA PHE A 151 -0.72 3.00 -4.11
C PHE A 151 0.56 3.69 -4.60
N SER A 152 0.87 3.52 -5.88
CA SER A 152 2.09 4.07 -6.49
C SER A 152 1.97 5.56 -6.81
N SER A 153 0.76 6.08 -6.94
CA SER A 153 0.46 7.49 -7.23
C SER A 153 -0.37 8.09 -6.10
N VAL A 154 0.32 8.41 -5.01
CA VAL A 154 -0.32 9.11 -3.88
C VAL A 154 -0.53 10.58 -4.24
N ALA A 155 -1.78 11.02 -4.20
CA ALA A 155 -2.20 12.37 -4.57
C ALA A 155 -2.36 13.29 -3.37
N GLY A 156 -2.64 12.76 -2.17
CA GLY A 156 -2.81 13.53 -0.95
C GLY A 156 -2.75 12.67 0.30
N ILE A 157 -2.32 13.27 1.42
CA ILE A 157 -2.31 12.62 2.74
C ILE A 157 -2.77 13.63 3.77
N LYS A 158 -3.70 13.21 4.65
CA LYS A 158 -4.10 13.96 5.83
C LYS A 158 -4.17 13.07 7.07
N PRO A 159 -3.94 13.60 8.29
CA PRO A 159 -4.11 12.87 9.52
C PRO A 159 -5.58 12.50 9.71
N ALA A 160 -5.81 11.41 10.38
CA ALA A 160 -7.15 10.92 10.67
C ALA A 160 -7.24 10.34 12.09
N ASN A 161 -8.45 10.24 12.60
CA ASN A 161 -8.68 9.62 13.88
C ASN A 161 -8.71 8.09 13.78
N ASP A 162 -8.43 7.42 14.90
CA ASP A 162 -8.63 5.98 15.03
C ASP A 162 -10.13 5.67 14.91
N PHE A 163 -10.51 4.94 13.87
CA PHE A 163 -11.90 4.56 13.58
C PHE A 163 -12.29 3.23 14.22
N ARG A 164 -11.38 2.58 14.92
CA ARG A 164 -11.67 1.29 15.57
C ARG A 164 -12.64 1.50 16.72
N GLU A 165 -13.67 0.71 16.73
CA GLU A 165 -14.60 0.67 17.88
C GLU A 165 -13.85 0.21 19.13
N LYS A 166 -13.87 1.03 20.15
CA LYS A 166 -13.34 0.66 21.45
C LYS A 166 -14.38 -0.23 22.13
N ARG A 167 -13.98 -1.46 22.44
CA ARG A 167 -14.81 -2.31 23.28
C ARG A 167 -14.96 -1.64 24.63
N MET A 168 -16.23 -1.38 25.00
CA MET A 168 -16.60 -0.81 26.29
C MET A 168 -17.49 -1.82 27.00
N ASP A 169 -17.37 -1.86 28.31
CA ASP A 169 -18.35 -2.56 29.15
C ASP A 169 -19.46 -1.55 29.55
N ASN A 170 -20.60 -1.68 28.87
CA ASN A 170 -21.79 -0.84 29.11
C ASN A 170 -22.83 -1.50 30.03
N ALA A 171 -22.47 -2.60 30.68
CA ALA A 171 -23.39 -3.25 31.64
C ALA A 171 -23.66 -2.33 32.81
N LEU A 172 -24.94 -2.27 33.25
CA LEU A 172 -25.33 -1.52 34.42
C LEU A 172 -24.68 -2.08 35.71
N GLU A 173 -24.58 -3.38 35.77
CA GLU A 173 -23.88 -4.11 36.82
C GLU A 173 -22.68 -4.82 36.21
N LYS A 174 -21.48 -4.40 36.60
CA LYS A 174 -20.24 -4.92 36.03
C LYS A 174 -19.83 -6.21 36.69
N ARG A 175 -19.37 -7.16 35.88
CA ARG A 175 -18.81 -8.41 36.39
C ARG A 175 -17.48 -8.15 37.10
N VAL A 176 -17.35 -8.67 38.32
CA VAL A 176 -16.06 -8.73 38.99
C VAL A 176 -15.22 -9.89 38.45
N GLU A 177 -14.03 -9.59 37.97
CA GLU A 177 -13.10 -10.63 37.52
C GLU A 177 -12.31 -11.15 38.74
N LEU A 178 -12.52 -12.42 39.05
CA LEU A 178 -11.90 -13.08 40.20
C LEU A 178 -10.63 -13.85 39.86
N HIS A 179 -10.36 -14.09 38.58
CA HIS A 179 -9.24 -14.91 38.15
C HIS A 179 -8.71 -14.47 36.78
N LEU A 180 -7.67 -13.66 36.77
CA LEU A 180 -7.06 -13.12 35.56
C LEU A 180 -5.60 -13.54 35.43
N HIS A 181 -5.27 -14.26 34.39
CA HIS A 181 -3.89 -14.55 34.00
C HIS A 181 -3.32 -13.42 33.16
N THR A 182 -2.11 -13.02 33.45
CA THR A 182 -1.38 -11.98 32.73
C THR A 182 0.00 -12.47 32.35
N THR A 183 0.82 -11.64 31.66
CA THR A 183 2.21 -11.94 31.38
C THR A 183 3.09 -12.20 32.61
N MET A 184 2.56 -11.92 33.82
CA MET A 184 3.21 -12.25 35.09
C MET A 184 2.95 -13.70 35.51
N SER A 185 1.94 -14.36 34.95
CA SER A 185 1.69 -15.80 35.12
C SER A 185 2.57 -16.57 34.14
N ALA A 186 3.32 -17.53 34.62
CA ALA A 186 4.29 -18.26 33.78
C ALA A 186 3.60 -18.96 32.60
N MET A 187 3.90 -18.52 31.38
CA MET A 187 3.47 -19.08 30.08
C MET A 187 1.95 -19.23 29.88
N ASP A 188 1.11 -18.53 30.67
CA ASP A 188 -0.35 -18.71 30.64
C ASP A 188 -1.11 -17.61 29.88
N ALA A 189 -0.53 -16.41 29.74
CA ALA A 189 -1.24 -15.31 29.10
C ALA A 189 -0.31 -14.29 28.42
N LEU A 190 -0.85 -13.59 27.43
CA LEU A 190 -0.16 -12.52 26.69
C LEU A 190 -0.56 -11.11 27.15
N THR A 191 -1.61 -11.00 27.95
CA THR A 191 -2.13 -9.71 28.42
C THR A 191 -1.21 -9.10 29.46
N LYS A 192 -0.76 -7.87 29.23
CA LYS A 192 0.05 -7.14 30.20
C LYS A 192 -0.84 -6.61 31.33
N THR A 193 -0.41 -6.80 32.57
CA THR A 193 -1.15 -6.38 33.78
C THR A 193 -1.53 -4.88 33.72
N GLY A 194 -0.60 -4.01 33.39
CA GLY A 194 -0.85 -2.58 33.31
C GLY A 194 -1.89 -2.18 32.24
N GLU A 195 -1.95 -2.90 31.13
CA GLU A 195 -2.94 -2.67 30.07
C GLU A 195 -4.34 -3.15 30.50
N ALA A 196 -4.42 -4.30 31.17
CA ALA A 196 -5.67 -4.80 31.73
C ALA A 196 -6.28 -3.83 32.76
N VAL A 197 -5.45 -3.36 33.72
CA VAL A 197 -5.87 -2.41 34.74
C VAL A 197 -6.33 -1.06 34.13
N LYS A 198 -5.57 -0.52 33.18
CA LYS A 198 -5.95 0.72 32.47
C LYS A 198 -7.27 0.56 31.70
N ARG A 199 -7.48 -0.59 31.09
CA ARG A 199 -8.72 -0.90 30.37
C ARG A 199 -9.91 -0.96 31.32
N ALA A 200 -9.78 -1.69 32.44
CA ALA A 200 -10.81 -1.81 33.45
C ALA A 200 -11.15 -0.43 34.05
N ALA A 201 -10.15 0.36 34.43
CA ALA A 201 -10.35 1.72 34.94
C ALA A 201 -11.05 2.65 33.91
N GLY A 202 -10.80 2.46 32.61
CA GLY A 202 -11.46 3.22 31.54
C GLY A 202 -12.93 2.82 31.31
N TRP A 203 -13.34 1.69 31.85
CA TRP A 203 -14.74 1.22 31.78
C TRP A 203 -15.59 1.67 33.03
N GLY A 204 -14.94 2.16 34.06
CA GLY A 204 -15.56 2.62 35.33
C GLY A 204 -15.65 1.55 36.38
#